data_a4bb23be817acab15d10f1901d9ea8a4
#
_entry.id   a4bb23be817acab15d10f1901d9ea8a4
#
_cell.length_a   1.000
_cell.length_b   1.000
_cell.length_c   1.000
_cell.angle_alpha   90.00
_cell.angle_beta   90.00
_cell.angle_gamma   90.00
#
_symmetry.space_group_name_H-M   'P 1'
#
loop_
_entity.id
_entity.type
_entity.pdbx_description
1 polymer ?
#
loop_
_entity_poly.entity_id
_entity_poly.type
_entity_poly.pdbx_seq_one_letter_code
_entity_poly.pdbx_strand_id
1 'polypeptide(L)'
;DPVFNSDDYALADDIQLPYIGIWLDSSDGISLLTADRSSISNTESTIFKYITEDMGLNIAAASGILANIQAESGFNPNLYGDSGSSYGICQWHNDRFTALKNYTDKWDTLQGQLEYLHYELRTNYPNLWNSLKSAGNDANGAYQTAYDWCILFEKPANMYNMAISRGNLAKNTYWPKYAGT
;
A
#
# COMPACT_ATOMS: atom_id res chain seq x y z
N ASP A 1 -5.07 -22.26 -23.78
CA ASP A 1 -5.46 -21.50 -22.60
C ASP A 1 -4.78 -22.14 -21.40
N PRO A 2 -3.88 -21.44 -20.68
CA PRO A 2 -3.30 -21.99 -19.47
C PRO A 2 -4.38 -22.04 -18.39
N VAL A 3 -4.69 -23.22 -17.91
CA VAL A 3 -5.55 -23.44 -16.75
C VAL A 3 -4.75 -22.99 -15.53
N PHE A 4 -5.11 -21.83 -14.97
CA PHE A 4 -4.55 -21.37 -13.70
C PHE A 4 -5.10 -22.25 -12.57
N ASN A 5 -4.20 -22.91 -11.85
CA ASN A 5 -4.54 -23.72 -10.70
C ASN A 5 -4.68 -22.82 -9.46
N SER A 6 -5.70 -23.09 -8.63
CA SER A 6 -5.94 -22.34 -7.39
C SER A 6 -4.77 -22.39 -6.39
N ASP A 7 -3.85 -23.31 -6.57
CA ASP A 7 -2.68 -23.49 -5.72
C ASP A 7 -1.57 -22.44 -6.00
N ASP A 8 -1.63 -21.77 -7.16
CA ASP A 8 -0.70 -20.66 -7.46
C ASP A 8 -0.98 -19.38 -6.65
N TYR A 9 -2.16 -19.28 -6.02
CA TYR A 9 -2.49 -18.16 -5.15
C TYR A 9 -2.04 -18.35 -3.70
N ALA A 10 -1.79 -19.57 -3.26
CA ALA A 10 -1.25 -19.85 -1.93
C ALA A 10 0.18 -19.33 -1.74
N LEU A 11 0.92 -19.20 -2.85
CA LEU A 11 2.30 -18.67 -2.84
C LEU A 11 2.36 -17.15 -2.69
N ALA A 12 1.26 -16.43 -2.94
CA ALA A 12 1.22 -14.99 -2.75
C ALA A 12 1.15 -14.60 -1.27
N ASP A 13 0.54 -15.44 -0.43
CA ASP A 13 0.51 -15.22 1.02
C ASP A 13 1.86 -15.49 1.67
N ASP A 14 2.68 -16.38 1.11
CA ASP A 14 4.04 -16.66 1.60
C ASP A 14 5.07 -15.61 1.13
N ILE A 15 4.79 -14.85 0.07
CA ILE A 15 5.68 -13.79 -0.42
C ILE A 15 5.54 -12.50 0.40
N GLN A 16 4.55 -12.39 1.27
CA GLN A 16 4.28 -11.17 2.05
C GLN A 16 5.21 -10.97 3.26
N LEU A 17 6.17 -11.84 3.49
CA LEU A 17 7.17 -11.65 4.54
C LEU A 17 8.60 -11.89 4.05
N PRO A 18 9.11 -11.15 3.04
CA PRO A 18 10.48 -11.36 2.60
C PRO A 18 11.53 -10.77 3.54
N TYR A 19 11.16 -10.18 4.68
CA TYR A 19 12.09 -9.45 5.52
C TYR A 19 12.12 -9.84 7.01
N ILE A 20 11.56 -10.98 7.38
CA ILE A 20 11.85 -11.56 8.70
C ILE A 20 12.59 -12.88 8.48
N GLY A 21 13.75 -12.79 7.85
CA GLY A 21 14.75 -13.86 7.82
C GLY A 21 15.55 -13.89 9.11
N ILE A 22 14.87 -14.02 10.25
CA ILE A 22 15.50 -14.35 11.51
C ILE A 22 14.90 -15.67 11.97
N TRP A 23 15.67 -16.73 11.78
CA TRP A 23 15.41 -17.99 12.46
C TRP A 23 15.65 -17.77 13.96
N LEU A 24 14.59 -17.55 14.71
CA LEU A 24 14.65 -17.44 16.16
C LEU A 24 14.09 -18.70 16.78
N ASP A 25 15.00 -19.50 17.30
CA ASP A 25 14.68 -20.58 18.22
C ASP A 25 14.73 -19.98 19.64
N SER A 26 13.61 -19.47 20.12
CA SER A 26 13.32 -19.28 21.55
C SER A 26 12.08 -18.39 21.78
N SER A 27 11.58 -18.39 23.02
CA SER A 27 10.46 -17.61 23.54
C SER A 27 10.55 -16.09 23.27
N ASP A 28 11.72 -15.57 22.98
CA ASP A 28 11.97 -14.15 22.68
C ASP A 28 11.48 -13.76 21.27
N GLY A 29 11.39 -14.71 20.34
CA GLY A 29 10.90 -14.50 18.98
C GLY A 29 9.41 -14.12 18.91
N ILE A 30 8.61 -14.63 19.83
CA ILE A 30 7.15 -14.35 19.87
C ILE A 30 6.90 -12.89 20.29
N SER A 31 7.71 -12.36 21.18
CA SER A 31 7.59 -10.98 21.67
C SER A 31 7.93 -9.96 20.57
N LEU A 32 8.97 -10.25 19.77
CA LEU A 32 9.36 -9.40 18.64
C LEU A 32 8.31 -9.42 17.52
N LEU A 33 7.78 -10.61 17.18
CA LEU A 33 6.73 -10.74 16.16
C LEU A 33 5.43 -10.02 16.56
N THR A 34 5.09 -10.00 17.84
CA THR A 34 3.91 -9.28 18.33
C THR A 34 4.13 -7.77 18.34
N ALA A 35 5.34 -7.30 18.67
CA ALA A 35 5.72 -5.89 18.62
C ALA A 35 5.69 -5.36 17.18
N ASP A 36 6.24 -6.11 16.22
CA ASP A 36 6.23 -5.74 14.81
C ASP A 36 4.82 -5.69 14.24
N ARG A 37 3.98 -6.66 14.54
CA ARG A 37 2.57 -6.67 14.11
C ARG A 37 1.78 -5.49 14.68
N SER A 38 2.01 -5.13 15.93
CA SER A 38 1.39 -3.96 16.57
C SER A 38 1.86 -2.66 15.91
N SER A 39 3.14 -2.53 15.61
CA SER A 39 3.71 -1.37 14.91
C SER A 39 3.13 -1.23 13.50
N ILE A 40 3.07 -2.32 12.73
CA ILE A 40 2.48 -2.35 11.37
C ILE A 40 0.99 -1.97 11.44
N SER A 41 0.22 -2.52 12.38
CA SER A 41 -1.19 -2.20 12.56
C SER A 41 -1.42 -0.72 12.91
N ASN A 42 -0.55 -0.14 13.74
CA ASN A 42 -0.61 1.29 14.07
C ASN A 42 -0.28 2.17 12.86
N THR A 43 0.71 1.81 12.05
CA THR A 43 1.07 2.55 10.83
C THR A 43 -0.05 2.45 9.80
N GLU A 44 -0.60 1.27 9.57
CA GLU A 44 -1.76 1.05 8.70
C GLU A 44 -2.95 1.92 9.10
N SER A 45 -3.31 1.94 10.39
CA SER A 45 -4.40 2.76 10.92
C SER A 45 -4.14 4.25 10.75
N THR A 46 -2.93 4.69 10.96
CA THR A 46 -2.52 6.10 10.76
C THR A 46 -2.65 6.49 9.29
N ILE A 47 -2.23 5.65 8.37
CA ILE A 47 -2.38 5.86 6.92
C ILE A 47 -3.86 5.92 6.55
N PHE A 48 -4.67 4.98 7.03
CA PHE A 48 -6.12 4.96 6.79
C PHE A 48 -6.78 6.27 7.25
N LYS A 49 -6.49 6.73 8.46
CA LYS A 49 -7.01 7.99 9.00
C LYS A 49 -6.62 9.19 8.13
N TYR A 50 -5.35 9.26 7.73
CA TYR A 50 -4.89 10.35 6.87
C TYR A 50 -5.64 10.36 5.53
N ILE A 51 -5.82 9.19 4.90
CA ILE A 51 -6.54 9.08 3.63
C ILE A 51 -8.00 9.50 3.76
N THR A 52 -8.67 9.12 4.84
CA THR A 52 -10.09 9.43 5.03
C THR A 52 -10.34 10.82 5.60
N GLU A 53 -9.55 11.27 6.57
CA GLU A 53 -9.78 12.54 7.28
C GLU A 53 -9.10 13.72 6.57
N ASP A 54 -7.82 13.58 6.18
CA ASP A 54 -7.04 14.69 5.58
C ASP A 54 -7.19 14.75 4.05
N MET A 55 -7.19 13.61 3.38
CA MET A 55 -7.42 13.56 1.93
C MET A 55 -8.91 13.59 1.56
N GLY A 56 -9.81 13.29 2.51
CA GLY A 56 -11.26 13.31 2.32
C GLY A 56 -11.79 12.20 1.41
N LEU A 57 -11.07 11.09 1.29
CA LEU A 57 -11.49 9.95 0.47
C LEU A 57 -12.38 9.00 1.28
N ASN A 58 -13.26 8.26 0.59
CA ASN A 58 -14.12 7.30 1.23
C ASN A 58 -13.38 5.99 1.61
N ILE A 59 -14.04 5.12 2.36
CA ILE A 59 -13.47 3.87 2.86
C ILE A 59 -13.04 2.95 1.73
N ALA A 60 -13.78 2.89 0.63
CA ALA A 60 -13.45 2.05 -0.51
C ALA A 60 -12.15 2.54 -1.19
N ALA A 61 -12.03 3.83 -1.43
CA ALA A 61 -10.80 4.42 -1.97
C ALA A 61 -9.61 4.19 -1.03
N ALA A 62 -9.79 4.40 0.28
CA ALA A 62 -8.77 4.13 1.28
C ALA A 62 -8.34 2.66 1.28
N SER A 63 -9.29 1.72 1.19
CA SER A 63 -9.01 0.29 1.12
C SER A 63 -8.15 -0.09 -0.09
N GLY A 64 -8.44 0.51 -1.24
CA GLY A 64 -7.64 0.31 -2.46
C GLY A 64 -6.21 0.85 -2.35
N ILE A 65 -6.05 2.00 -1.73
CA ILE A 65 -4.74 2.61 -1.49
C ILE A 65 -3.93 1.76 -0.49
N LEU A 66 -4.55 1.32 0.60
CA LEU A 66 -3.89 0.45 1.60
C LEU A 66 -3.40 -0.86 0.99
N ALA A 67 -4.17 -1.50 0.11
CA ALA A 67 -3.76 -2.72 -0.57
C ALA A 67 -2.48 -2.51 -1.40
N ASN A 68 -2.35 -1.38 -2.07
CA ASN A 68 -1.14 -1.04 -2.82
C ASN A 68 0.03 -0.71 -1.89
N ILE A 69 -0.16 0.08 -0.85
CA ILE A 69 0.89 0.41 0.12
C ILE A 69 1.40 -0.85 0.81
N GLN A 70 0.51 -1.79 1.17
CA GLN A 70 0.93 -3.08 1.71
C GLN A 70 1.84 -3.83 0.73
N ALA A 71 1.45 -3.91 -0.53
CA ALA A 71 2.21 -4.61 -1.56
C ALA A 71 3.57 -3.96 -1.84
N GLU A 72 3.66 -2.63 -1.76
CA GLU A 72 4.90 -1.90 -2.03
C GLU A 72 5.90 -1.95 -0.86
N SER A 73 5.43 -1.77 0.36
CA SER A 73 6.31 -1.54 1.51
C SER A 73 5.95 -2.29 2.79
N GLY A 74 4.80 -3.00 2.82
CA GLY A 74 4.28 -3.54 4.07
C GLY A 74 4.03 -2.45 5.13
N PHE A 75 3.65 -1.25 4.70
CA PHE A 75 3.46 -0.06 5.55
C PHE A 75 4.74 0.47 6.21
N ASN A 76 5.92 0.11 5.71
CA ASN A 76 7.19 0.59 6.26
C ASN A 76 7.64 1.89 5.57
N PRO A 77 7.60 3.05 6.27
CA PRO A 77 8.01 4.33 5.69
C PRO A 77 9.52 4.44 5.46
N ASN A 78 10.30 3.55 6.03
CA ASN A 78 11.77 3.58 5.93
C ASN A 78 12.35 2.46 5.07
N LEU A 79 11.50 1.80 4.27
CA LEU A 79 11.94 0.73 3.38
C LEU A 79 12.67 1.28 2.16
N TYR A 80 13.90 0.83 1.95
CA TYR A 80 14.61 0.97 0.69
C TYR A 80 14.37 -0.25 -0.19
N GLY A 81 14.00 -0.02 -1.45
CA GLY A 81 13.85 -1.05 -2.48
C GLY A 81 14.75 -0.79 -3.69
N ASP A 82 14.77 -1.72 -4.64
CA ASP A 82 15.49 -1.61 -5.90
C ASP A 82 16.96 -1.16 -5.73
N SER A 83 17.67 -1.81 -4.80
CA SER A 83 19.07 -1.47 -4.48
C SER A 83 19.28 -0.01 -4.04
N GLY A 84 18.28 0.58 -3.40
CA GLY A 84 18.32 1.93 -2.84
C GLY A 84 17.74 3.02 -3.74
N SER A 85 17.20 2.65 -4.90
CA SER A 85 16.57 3.62 -5.82
C SER A 85 15.10 3.87 -5.56
N SER A 86 14.44 3.03 -4.73
CA SER A 86 13.07 3.19 -4.27
C SER A 86 13.00 3.39 -2.76
N TYR A 87 12.02 4.15 -2.27
CA TYR A 87 11.90 4.45 -0.85
C TYR A 87 10.47 4.67 -0.39
N GLY A 88 10.20 4.28 0.84
CA GLY A 88 9.03 4.65 1.61
C GLY A 88 7.78 3.85 1.30
N ILE A 89 6.65 4.33 1.81
CA ILE A 89 5.37 3.59 1.78
C ILE A 89 4.87 3.28 0.37
N CYS A 90 5.14 4.12 -0.61
CA CYS A 90 4.77 3.93 -2.02
C CYS A 90 5.96 3.52 -2.90
N GLN A 91 7.12 3.22 -2.31
CA GLN A 91 8.34 2.86 -3.07
C GLN A 91 8.62 3.84 -4.22
N TRP A 92 8.58 5.14 -3.90
CA TRP A 92 8.94 6.19 -4.88
C TRP A 92 10.29 5.90 -5.49
N HIS A 93 10.32 5.80 -6.83
CA HIS A 93 11.48 5.33 -7.58
C HIS A 93 12.17 6.48 -8.33
N ASN A 94 13.50 6.50 -8.31
CA ASN A 94 14.36 7.44 -9.06
C ASN A 94 13.91 8.92 -8.91
N ASP A 95 13.41 9.53 -9.98
CA ASP A 95 13.02 10.94 -10.01
C ASP A 95 11.87 11.24 -9.03
N ARG A 96 10.97 10.31 -8.81
CA ARG A 96 9.90 10.46 -7.81
C ARG A 96 10.47 10.45 -6.38
N PHE A 97 11.49 9.64 -6.09
CA PHE A 97 12.17 9.68 -4.80
C PHE A 97 12.93 11.00 -4.61
N THR A 98 13.58 11.51 -5.66
CA THR A 98 14.20 12.84 -5.64
C THR A 98 13.15 13.93 -5.37
N ALA A 99 11.98 13.84 -6.01
CA ALA A 99 10.88 14.79 -5.81
C ALA A 99 10.34 14.76 -4.38
N LEU A 100 10.20 13.59 -3.76
CA LEU A 100 9.83 13.45 -2.34
C LEU A 100 10.84 14.19 -1.43
N LYS A 101 12.14 13.98 -1.64
CA LYS A 101 13.20 14.65 -0.86
C LYS A 101 13.23 16.16 -1.05
N ASN A 102 12.86 16.63 -2.22
CA ASN A 102 12.80 18.07 -2.50
C ASN A 102 11.53 18.73 -1.97
N TYR A 103 10.47 17.95 -1.79
CA TYR A 103 9.19 18.45 -1.28
C TYR A 103 9.24 18.80 0.20
N THR A 104 9.90 17.99 1.02
CA THR A 104 9.94 18.17 2.47
C THR A 104 11.21 17.61 3.10
N ASP A 105 11.72 18.31 4.13
CA ASP A 105 12.81 17.81 4.96
C ASP A 105 12.42 16.57 5.78
N LYS A 106 11.10 16.28 5.91
CA LYS A 106 10.54 15.12 6.61
C LYS A 106 10.27 13.93 5.68
N TRP A 107 10.97 13.84 4.56
CA TRP A 107 10.78 12.80 3.54
C TRP A 107 10.93 11.36 4.08
N ASP A 108 11.69 11.17 5.15
CA ASP A 108 11.95 9.90 5.82
C ASP A 108 10.95 9.57 6.94
N THR A 109 9.92 10.40 7.12
CA THR A 109 8.85 10.18 8.09
C THR A 109 7.54 9.79 7.41
N LEU A 110 6.70 9.03 8.11
CA LEU A 110 5.35 8.70 7.62
C LEU A 110 4.55 9.96 7.28
N GLN A 111 4.57 10.96 8.16
CA GLN A 111 3.81 12.19 7.96
C GLN A 111 4.26 12.93 6.70
N GLY A 112 5.56 13.12 6.50
CA GLY A 112 6.10 13.79 5.31
C GLY A 112 5.76 13.04 4.02
N GLN A 113 5.78 11.71 4.05
CA GLN A 113 5.42 10.87 2.90
C GLN A 113 3.92 10.94 2.57
N LEU A 114 3.04 10.97 3.57
CA LEU A 114 1.60 11.13 3.36
C LEU A 114 1.25 12.52 2.78
N GLU A 115 1.89 13.58 3.28
CA GLU A 115 1.73 14.93 2.75
C GLU A 115 2.19 15.01 1.29
N TYR A 116 3.34 14.41 0.97
CA TYR A 116 3.82 14.33 -0.41
C TYR A 116 2.91 13.50 -1.31
N LEU A 117 2.42 12.35 -0.86
CA LEU A 117 1.46 11.54 -1.58
C LEU A 117 0.22 12.34 -1.98
N HIS A 118 -0.34 13.06 -1.05
CA HIS A 118 -1.51 13.92 -1.28
C HIS A 118 -1.20 15.04 -2.30
N TYR A 119 -0.01 15.65 -2.20
CA TYR A 119 0.45 16.64 -3.17
C TYR A 119 0.66 16.02 -4.56
N GLU A 120 1.39 14.91 -4.65
CA GLU A 120 1.73 14.23 -5.91
C GLU A 120 0.46 13.79 -6.68
N LEU A 121 -0.53 13.23 -5.99
CA LEU A 121 -1.80 12.83 -6.60
C LEU A 121 -2.52 14.01 -7.24
N ARG A 122 -2.60 15.14 -6.55
CA ARG A 122 -3.32 16.30 -7.04
C ARG A 122 -2.60 17.02 -8.18
N THR A 123 -1.28 17.00 -8.18
CA THR A 123 -0.46 17.74 -9.16
C THR A 123 -0.05 16.90 -10.36
N ASN A 124 0.35 15.65 -10.13
CA ASN A 124 0.92 14.81 -11.18
C ASN A 124 -0.05 13.74 -11.70
N TYR A 125 -1.10 13.41 -10.92
CA TYR A 125 -2.09 12.39 -11.26
C TYR A 125 -3.54 12.90 -11.10
N PRO A 126 -3.91 14.04 -11.71
CA PRO A 126 -5.22 14.65 -11.45
C PRO A 126 -6.40 13.78 -11.89
N ASN A 127 -6.25 12.97 -12.93
CA ASN A 127 -7.29 12.04 -13.35
C ASN A 127 -7.52 10.92 -12.34
N LEU A 128 -6.44 10.34 -11.83
CA LEU A 128 -6.51 9.35 -10.74
C LEU A 128 -7.11 9.97 -9.48
N TRP A 129 -6.66 11.17 -9.11
CA TRP A 129 -7.20 11.90 -7.96
C TRP A 129 -8.73 12.11 -8.07
N ASN A 130 -9.22 12.49 -9.23
CA ASN A 130 -10.65 12.64 -9.48
C ASN A 130 -11.39 11.31 -9.38
N SER A 131 -10.82 10.22 -9.89
CA SER A 131 -11.39 8.88 -9.76
C SER A 131 -11.47 8.43 -8.30
N LEU A 132 -10.44 8.71 -7.50
CA LEU A 132 -10.44 8.40 -6.06
C LEU A 132 -11.55 9.12 -5.32
N LYS A 133 -11.76 10.42 -5.60
CA LYS A 133 -12.82 11.22 -4.98
C LYS A 133 -14.24 10.77 -5.36
N SER A 134 -14.40 10.13 -6.51
CA SER A 134 -15.68 9.66 -7.02
C SER A 134 -15.85 8.13 -6.94
N ALA A 135 -14.96 7.44 -6.27
CA ALA A 135 -15.03 5.99 -6.10
C ALA A 135 -16.34 5.57 -5.42
N GLY A 136 -16.96 4.50 -5.91
CA GLY A 136 -18.10 3.86 -5.23
C GLY A 136 -17.66 3.40 -3.83
N ASN A 137 -18.47 3.74 -2.82
CA ASN A 137 -18.15 3.36 -1.44
C ASN A 137 -18.68 1.97 -1.10
N ASP A 138 -18.17 0.97 -1.80
CA ASP A 138 -18.51 -0.45 -1.66
C ASP A 138 -17.31 -1.35 -1.97
N ALA A 139 -17.50 -2.66 -1.84
CA ALA A 139 -16.45 -3.65 -2.08
C ALA A 139 -15.89 -3.61 -3.51
N ASN A 140 -16.74 -3.33 -4.51
CA ASN A 140 -16.30 -3.21 -5.89
C ASN A 140 -15.52 -1.91 -6.12
N GLY A 141 -15.92 -0.82 -5.46
CA GLY A 141 -15.17 0.44 -5.46
C GLY A 141 -13.77 0.27 -4.86
N ALA A 142 -13.64 -0.50 -3.79
CA ALA A 142 -12.34 -0.85 -3.20
C ALA A 142 -11.46 -1.63 -4.20
N TYR A 143 -12.02 -2.65 -4.86
CA TYR A 143 -11.33 -3.41 -5.90
C TYR A 143 -10.87 -2.49 -7.03
N GLN A 144 -11.78 -1.70 -7.59
CA GLN A 144 -11.50 -0.84 -8.74
C GLN A 144 -10.45 0.22 -8.41
N THR A 145 -10.51 0.80 -7.21
CA THR A 145 -9.50 1.76 -6.75
C THR A 145 -8.12 1.12 -6.68
N ALA A 146 -8.00 -0.07 -6.09
CA ALA A 146 -6.72 -0.76 -5.99
C ALA A 146 -6.16 -1.11 -7.37
N TYR A 147 -7.02 -1.56 -8.27
CA TYR A 147 -6.67 -1.90 -9.65
C TYR A 147 -6.15 -0.68 -10.41
N ASP A 148 -6.90 0.41 -10.41
CA ASP A 148 -6.54 1.64 -11.12
C ASP A 148 -5.27 2.29 -10.55
N TRP A 149 -5.12 2.30 -9.22
CA TRP A 149 -3.91 2.79 -8.57
C TRP A 149 -2.68 2.00 -8.99
N CYS A 150 -2.76 0.68 -9.01
CA CYS A 150 -1.67 -0.18 -9.45
C CYS A 150 -1.23 0.13 -10.89
N ILE A 151 -2.19 0.30 -11.79
CA ILE A 151 -1.91 0.55 -13.21
C ILE A 151 -1.41 1.99 -13.45
N LEU A 152 -2.00 2.97 -12.81
CA LEU A 152 -1.76 4.39 -13.11
C LEU A 152 -0.67 5.02 -12.26
N PHE A 153 -0.52 4.59 -11.03
CA PHE A 153 0.38 5.20 -10.06
C PHE A 153 1.64 4.36 -9.81
N GLU A 154 1.50 3.07 -9.50
CA GLU A 154 2.63 2.20 -9.15
C GLU A 154 3.35 1.63 -10.37
N LYS A 155 2.63 1.18 -11.36
CA LYS A 155 3.13 0.67 -12.66
C LYS A 155 4.19 -0.45 -12.53
N PRO A 156 3.93 -1.51 -11.76
CA PRO A 156 4.88 -2.61 -11.61
C PRO A 156 5.05 -3.41 -12.91
N ALA A 157 6.12 -4.20 -13.00
CA ALA A 157 6.46 -4.96 -14.20
C ALA A 157 5.35 -5.93 -14.67
N ASN A 158 4.68 -6.63 -13.75
CA ASN A 158 3.56 -7.53 -14.05
C ASN A 158 2.22 -6.87 -13.69
N MET A 159 1.97 -5.72 -14.27
CA MET A 159 0.99 -4.74 -13.87
C MET A 159 -0.43 -5.30 -13.73
N TYR A 160 -0.92 -6.06 -14.73
CA TYR A 160 -2.31 -6.53 -14.72
C TYR A 160 -2.58 -7.61 -13.68
N ASN A 161 -1.69 -8.58 -13.53
CA ASN A 161 -1.81 -9.63 -12.51
C ASN A 161 -1.69 -9.04 -11.10
N MET A 162 -0.78 -8.10 -10.92
CA MET A 162 -0.63 -7.40 -9.64
C MET A 162 -1.83 -6.52 -9.33
N ALA A 163 -2.42 -5.86 -10.33
CA ALA A 163 -3.63 -5.06 -10.16
C ALA A 163 -4.83 -5.91 -9.71
N ILE A 164 -5.01 -7.10 -10.28
CA ILE A 164 -6.03 -8.07 -9.86
C ILE A 164 -5.80 -8.52 -8.40
N SER A 165 -4.57 -8.89 -8.06
CA SER A 165 -4.20 -9.31 -6.71
C SER A 165 -4.48 -8.21 -5.68
N ARG A 166 -4.05 -6.97 -5.96
CA ARG A 166 -4.29 -5.81 -5.10
C ARG A 166 -5.78 -5.46 -5.01
N GLY A 167 -6.52 -5.60 -6.11
CA GLY A 167 -7.97 -5.45 -6.12
C GLY A 167 -8.68 -6.43 -5.20
N ASN A 168 -8.30 -7.71 -5.25
CA ASN A 168 -8.83 -8.74 -4.36
C ASN A 168 -8.46 -8.49 -2.89
N LEU A 169 -7.24 -8.05 -2.62
CA LEU A 169 -6.79 -7.69 -1.27
C LEU A 169 -7.63 -6.52 -0.70
N ALA A 170 -7.86 -5.49 -1.49
CA ALA A 170 -8.70 -4.36 -1.10
C ALA A 170 -10.13 -4.79 -0.80
N LYS A 171 -10.73 -5.57 -1.70
CA LYS A 171 -12.11 -6.03 -1.61
C LYS A 171 -12.36 -6.99 -0.46
N ASN A 172 -11.44 -7.95 -0.25
CA ASN A 172 -11.66 -9.09 0.65
C ASN A 172 -11.05 -8.90 2.04
N THR A 173 -10.08 -7.99 2.20
CA THR A 173 -9.39 -7.75 3.46
C THR A 173 -9.64 -6.34 4.00
N TYR A 174 -9.28 -5.28 3.26
CA TYR A 174 -9.36 -3.92 3.79
C TYR A 174 -10.78 -3.37 3.84
N TRP A 175 -11.57 -3.58 2.80
CA TRP A 175 -12.96 -3.15 2.80
C TRP A 175 -13.75 -3.73 3.97
N PRO A 176 -13.80 -5.07 4.22
CA PRO A 176 -14.52 -5.62 5.37
C PRO A 176 -13.97 -5.14 6.70
N LYS A 177 -12.64 -4.92 6.80
CA LYS A 177 -12.00 -4.45 8.03
C LYS A 177 -12.48 -3.06 8.44
N TYR A 178 -12.64 -2.14 7.51
CA TYR A 178 -12.93 -0.72 7.79
C TYR A 178 -14.40 -0.33 7.56
N ALA A 179 -15.12 -1.01 6.67
CA ALA A 179 -16.53 -0.73 6.41
C ALA A 179 -17.47 -1.26 7.49
N GLY A 180 -17.03 -2.17 8.33
CA GLY A 180 -17.81 -2.76 9.44
C GLY A 180 -17.60 -2.07 10.78
N THR A 181 -16.87 -0.98 10.85
CA THR A 181 -16.55 -0.23 12.09
C THR A 181 -17.45 0.98 12.25
#